data_c81e92a15241f9a5c55705f5949209aa
#
_entry.id   c81e92a15241f9a5c55705f5949209aa
#
_cell.length_a   1.000
_cell.length_b   1.000
_cell.length_c   1.000
_cell.angle_alpha   90.00
_cell.angle_beta   90.00
_cell.angle_gamma   90.00
#
_symmetry.space_group_name_H-M   'P 1'
#
loop_
_entity.id
_entity.type
_entity.pdbx_description
1 polymer ?
#
loop_
_entity_poly.entity_id
_entity_poly.type
_entity_poly.pdbx_seq_one_letter_code
_entity_poly.pdbx_strand_id
1 'polypeptide(L)'
;MQKKGPALTNKFVGQGILLFIDQILVSATNWLYWLIVSRLASTSEIGQATSIYSLVLLMATVTQIGLEYPLLKKSSLDRSQILGTALAIELILASCSIAAIIILANINMYHESLEGYVLLVAIALLILSPISFISRFALLGISKARSVLVFDIAASGAKFLIAYILLTMGFGAFGILFSFMIASLVAAITMISIAGRRLSLRPVSDKRRIIEVLREGLSNAPSKLSRTMIITLSVMLLAPFGISDSDIGIFYIALMISVVGASLATSMSFTVIPASSELKADLSSGSLRIGLSFTAPLIAALVVAPRDILSTIGMEYATAHTVLLVLSLGILPTAIVMNAISKFNNLGEHRKIIGIGLIQIAGFLTSFVVLVPYYGTLGAAYSILIAYTASAVYALCWSERAERRYIANSIVAVVLGCAAGYAISLVLDHSLAIVATSVIITSVILLALKNTSISEMRHLIETVRTPRER
;
A
#
# COMPACT_ATOMS: atom_id res chain seq x y z
N MET A 1 -12.47 37.53 -4.89
CA MET A 1 -12.50 36.25 -4.11
C MET A 1 -13.93 35.72 -4.11
N GLN A 2 -14.26 34.81 -5.04
CA GLN A 2 -15.59 34.19 -5.06
C GLN A 2 -15.65 33.12 -3.93
N LYS A 3 -16.56 33.32 -2.98
CA LYS A 3 -16.96 32.29 -2.02
C LYS A 3 -17.51 31.07 -2.80
N LYS A 4 -16.73 30.04 -2.99
CA LYS A 4 -17.23 28.74 -3.48
C LYS A 4 -18.27 28.25 -2.48
N GLY A 5 -19.52 28.07 -2.96
CA GLY A 5 -20.65 27.78 -2.08
C GLY A 5 -20.54 26.42 -1.35
N PRO A 6 -21.30 26.22 -0.26
CA PRO A 6 -21.24 25.03 0.62
C PRO A 6 -21.49 23.69 -0.09
N ALA A 7 -22.12 23.69 -1.27
CA ALA A 7 -22.38 22.50 -2.07
C ALA A 7 -21.12 21.86 -2.69
N LEU A 8 -20.09 22.65 -3.02
CA LEU A 8 -18.82 22.14 -3.53
C LEU A 8 -18.01 21.45 -2.43
N THR A 9 -17.96 22.06 -1.24
CA THR A 9 -17.26 21.51 -0.06
C THR A 9 -17.82 20.14 0.34
N ASN A 10 -19.15 19.98 0.34
CA ASN A 10 -19.81 18.72 0.69
C ASN A 10 -19.53 17.60 -0.35
N LYS A 11 -19.38 17.93 -1.62
CA LYS A 11 -19.08 16.94 -2.68
C LYS A 11 -17.66 16.38 -2.54
N PHE A 12 -16.69 17.19 -2.17
CA PHE A 12 -15.29 16.78 -2.00
C PHE A 12 -15.07 15.98 -0.70
N VAL A 13 -15.70 16.39 0.40
CA VAL A 13 -15.69 15.62 1.64
C VAL A 13 -16.28 14.21 1.42
N GLY A 14 -17.41 14.12 0.69
CA GLY A 14 -18.00 12.84 0.32
C GLY A 14 -17.07 11.96 -0.53
N GLN A 15 -16.28 12.55 -1.43
CA GLN A 15 -15.29 11.80 -2.21
C GLN A 15 -14.10 11.33 -1.38
N GLY A 16 -13.62 12.15 -0.44
CA GLY A 16 -12.57 11.73 0.49
C GLY A 16 -13.00 10.53 1.33
N ILE A 17 -14.24 10.52 1.82
CA ILE A 17 -14.81 9.40 2.57
C ILE A 17 -14.92 8.15 1.68
N LEU A 18 -15.37 8.28 0.44
CA LEU A 18 -15.44 7.14 -0.49
C LEU A 18 -14.06 6.56 -0.78
N LEU A 19 -13.03 7.38 -0.94
CA LEU A 19 -11.66 6.93 -1.14
C LEU A 19 -11.11 6.23 0.12
N PHE A 20 -11.47 6.70 1.30
CA PHE A 20 -11.11 6.04 2.55
C PHE A 20 -11.77 4.66 2.70
N ILE A 21 -13.08 4.58 2.40
CA ILE A 21 -13.82 3.31 2.38
C ILE A 21 -13.21 2.36 1.33
N ASP A 22 -12.90 2.86 0.14
CA ASP A 22 -12.26 2.11 -0.92
C ASP A 22 -10.92 1.51 -0.45
N GLN A 23 -10.07 2.31 0.18
CA GLN A 23 -8.77 1.86 0.69
C GLN A 23 -8.91 0.77 1.77
N ILE A 24 -9.89 0.91 2.67
CA ILE A 24 -10.17 -0.12 3.69
C ILE A 24 -10.68 -1.40 3.03
N LEU A 25 -11.63 -1.29 2.10
CA LEU A 25 -12.19 -2.46 1.41
C LEU A 25 -11.13 -3.18 0.57
N VAL A 26 -10.31 -2.44 -0.17
CA VAL A 26 -9.20 -3.02 -0.95
C VAL A 26 -8.20 -3.72 -0.03
N SER A 27 -7.87 -3.12 1.12
CA SER A 27 -6.95 -3.74 2.08
C SER A 27 -7.56 -5.00 2.73
N ALA A 28 -8.82 -4.93 3.14
CA ALA A 28 -9.53 -6.05 3.74
C ALA A 28 -9.73 -7.20 2.73
N THR A 29 -10.13 -6.89 1.50
CA THR A 29 -10.27 -7.90 0.45
C THR A 29 -8.92 -8.52 0.09
N ASN A 30 -7.85 -7.75 0.05
CA ASN A 30 -6.52 -8.30 -0.21
C ASN A 30 -6.04 -9.22 0.92
N TRP A 31 -6.32 -8.89 2.18
CA TRP A 31 -6.04 -9.75 3.32
C TRP A 31 -6.84 -11.06 3.25
N LEU A 32 -8.17 -10.97 3.01
CA LEU A 32 -9.03 -12.14 2.83
C LEU A 32 -8.56 -13.03 1.66
N TYR A 33 -8.12 -12.42 0.57
CA TYR A 33 -7.55 -13.16 -0.56
C TYR A 33 -6.37 -14.03 -0.10
N TRP A 34 -5.39 -13.44 0.59
CA TRP A 34 -4.22 -14.19 1.04
C TRP A 34 -4.56 -15.23 2.11
N LEU A 35 -5.58 -14.98 2.95
CA LEU A 35 -6.10 -15.97 3.89
C LEU A 35 -6.67 -17.21 3.17
N ILE A 36 -7.38 -17.02 2.07
CA ILE A 36 -7.94 -18.13 1.28
C ILE A 36 -6.84 -18.84 0.50
N VAL A 37 -5.96 -18.09 -0.16
CA VAL A 37 -4.84 -18.64 -0.92
C VAL A 37 -3.93 -19.48 -0.02
N SER A 38 -3.62 -19.03 1.19
CA SER A 38 -2.78 -19.76 2.15
C SER A 38 -3.40 -21.08 2.66
N ARG A 39 -4.71 -21.28 2.45
CA ARG A 39 -5.40 -22.54 2.76
C ARG A 39 -5.47 -23.50 1.58
N LEU A 40 -5.31 -23.01 0.35
CA LEU A 40 -5.51 -23.77 -0.88
C LEU A 40 -4.20 -24.06 -1.62
N ALA A 41 -3.18 -23.24 -1.41
CA ALA A 41 -1.87 -23.35 -2.05
C ALA A 41 -0.78 -23.67 -1.02
N SER A 42 0.25 -24.38 -1.43
CA SER A 42 1.45 -24.60 -0.60
C SER A 42 2.25 -23.32 -0.42
N THR A 43 3.07 -23.26 0.63
CA THR A 43 3.98 -22.15 0.90
C THR A 43 4.96 -21.89 -0.25
N SER A 44 5.42 -22.94 -0.91
CA SER A 44 6.29 -22.85 -2.09
C SER A 44 5.59 -22.22 -3.29
N GLU A 45 4.34 -22.63 -3.60
CA GLU A 45 3.56 -22.05 -4.68
C GLU A 45 3.25 -20.55 -4.44
N ILE A 46 2.99 -20.18 -3.18
CA ILE A 46 2.83 -18.78 -2.79
C ILE A 46 4.13 -18.02 -2.98
N GLY A 47 5.27 -18.59 -2.57
CA GLY A 47 6.58 -17.97 -2.74
C GLY A 47 6.93 -17.71 -4.20
N GLN A 48 6.76 -18.70 -5.07
CA GLN A 48 6.96 -18.58 -6.51
C GLN A 48 6.07 -17.49 -7.11
N ALA A 49 4.77 -17.55 -6.85
CA ALA A 49 3.82 -16.57 -7.37
C ALA A 49 4.13 -15.15 -6.90
N THR A 50 4.47 -14.97 -5.62
CA THR A 50 4.72 -13.64 -5.05
C THR A 50 6.07 -13.06 -5.46
N SER A 51 7.08 -13.88 -5.68
CA SER A 51 8.38 -13.45 -6.26
C SER A 51 8.18 -12.88 -7.66
N ILE A 52 7.46 -13.61 -8.53
CA ILE A 52 7.17 -13.18 -9.90
C ILE A 52 6.24 -11.95 -9.90
N TYR A 53 5.19 -11.97 -9.09
CA TYR A 53 4.28 -10.83 -8.96
C TYR A 53 5.00 -9.57 -8.46
N SER A 54 5.93 -9.71 -7.52
CA SER A 54 6.73 -8.60 -7.02
C SER A 54 7.64 -8.02 -8.10
N LEU A 55 8.25 -8.86 -8.95
CA LEU A 55 9.02 -8.42 -10.10
C LEU A 55 8.14 -7.63 -11.09
N VAL A 56 6.97 -8.17 -11.44
CA VAL A 56 6.01 -7.49 -12.33
C VAL A 56 5.55 -6.15 -11.73
N LEU A 57 5.22 -6.13 -10.44
CA LEU A 57 4.76 -4.93 -9.74
C LEU A 57 5.86 -3.86 -9.67
N LEU A 58 7.11 -4.26 -9.47
CA LEU A 58 8.26 -3.36 -9.51
C LEU A 58 8.39 -2.72 -10.89
N MET A 59 8.40 -3.53 -11.95
CA MET A 59 8.48 -3.06 -13.32
C MET A 59 7.31 -2.13 -13.68
N ALA A 60 6.08 -2.50 -13.32
CA ALA A 60 4.91 -1.66 -13.52
C ALA A 60 5.00 -0.34 -12.75
N THR A 61 5.56 -0.34 -11.53
CA THR A 61 5.71 0.89 -10.73
C THR A 61 6.76 1.83 -11.34
N VAL A 62 7.83 1.30 -11.88
CA VAL A 62 8.85 2.09 -12.58
C VAL A 62 8.26 2.76 -13.81
N THR A 63 7.38 2.08 -14.56
CA THR A 63 6.72 2.68 -15.75
C THR A 63 5.72 3.78 -15.39
N GLN A 64 5.07 3.68 -14.26
CA GLN A 64 4.04 4.63 -13.83
C GLN A 64 4.55 6.05 -13.52
N ILE A 65 5.82 6.25 -13.24
CA ILE A 65 6.56 7.54 -13.12
C ILE A 65 5.77 8.66 -12.42
N GLY A 66 4.92 8.34 -11.43
CA GLY A 66 4.12 9.34 -10.70
C GLY A 66 3.04 10.06 -11.55
N LEU A 67 2.58 9.46 -12.66
CA LEU A 67 1.57 10.02 -13.56
C LEU A 67 0.18 10.18 -12.90
N GLU A 68 -0.04 9.61 -11.72
CA GLU A 68 -1.25 9.81 -10.93
C GLU A 68 -1.52 11.28 -10.60
N TYR A 69 -0.49 12.07 -10.31
CA TYR A 69 -0.63 13.47 -9.91
C TYR A 69 -1.14 14.38 -11.04
N PRO A 70 -0.53 14.40 -12.22
CA PRO A 70 -1.08 15.16 -13.34
C PRO A 70 -2.49 14.71 -13.74
N LEU A 71 -2.81 13.42 -13.63
CA LEU A 71 -4.15 12.91 -13.90
C LEU A 71 -5.18 13.43 -12.89
N LEU A 72 -4.86 13.42 -11.60
CA LEU A 72 -5.74 13.96 -10.56
C LEU A 72 -5.97 15.47 -10.74
N LYS A 73 -4.93 16.23 -11.11
CA LYS A 73 -4.98 17.68 -11.20
C LYS A 73 -5.58 18.18 -12.53
N LYS A 74 -5.13 17.64 -13.66
CA LYS A 74 -5.43 18.15 -14.99
C LYS A 74 -6.68 17.54 -15.63
N SER A 75 -7.07 16.31 -15.27
CA SER A 75 -8.29 15.70 -15.82
C SER A 75 -9.56 16.48 -15.45
N SER A 76 -9.53 17.27 -14.38
CA SER A 76 -10.61 18.19 -14.02
C SER A 76 -10.62 19.50 -14.81
N LEU A 77 -9.45 19.96 -15.30
CA LEU A 77 -9.24 21.27 -15.93
C LEU A 77 -9.20 21.19 -17.45
N ASP A 78 -8.46 20.21 -18.00
CA ASP A 78 -8.28 20.00 -19.42
C ASP A 78 -8.68 18.59 -19.82
N ARG A 79 -9.97 18.39 -20.07
CA ARG A 79 -10.60 17.09 -20.32
C ARG A 79 -10.17 16.42 -21.64
N SER A 80 -9.50 17.17 -22.50
CA SER A 80 -9.48 16.72 -23.89
C SER A 80 -8.46 15.66 -24.24
N GLN A 81 -7.30 15.51 -23.60
CA GLN A 81 -6.26 14.59 -24.13
C GLN A 81 -5.28 14.03 -23.09
N ILE A 82 -5.46 14.32 -21.79
CA ILE A 82 -4.50 13.89 -20.78
C ILE A 82 -4.48 12.36 -20.58
N LEU A 83 -5.66 11.72 -20.66
CA LEU A 83 -5.80 10.28 -20.51
C LEU A 83 -5.03 9.54 -21.61
N GLY A 84 -5.25 9.91 -22.87
CA GLY A 84 -4.58 9.28 -24.01
C GLY A 84 -3.06 9.50 -23.99
N THR A 85 -2.61 10.69 -23.56
CA THR A 85 -1.18 10.99 -23.44
C THR A 85 -0.52 10.16 -22.34
N ALA A 86 -1.13 10.06 -21.16
CA ALA A 86 -0.61 9.25 -20.08
C ALA A 86 -0.58 7.76 -20.44
N LEU A 87 -1.65 7.25 -21.08
CA LEU A 87 -1.68 5.86 -21.57
C LEU A 87 -0.58 5.59 -22.61
N ALA A 88 -0.37 6.49 -23.57
CA ALA A 88 0.69 6.32 -24.57
C ALA A 88 2.08 6.29 -23.93
N ILE A 89 2.37 7.18 -22.99
CA ILE A 89 3.64 7.20 -22.25
C ILE A 89 3.84 5.87 -21.50
N GLU A 90 2.84 5.44 -20.75
CA GLU A 90 2.96 4.21 -19.98
C GLU A 90 3.08 2.95 -20.82
N LEU A 91 2.35 2.85 -21.93
CA LEU A 91 2.47 1.70 -22.83
C LEU A 91 3.84 1.62 -23.49
N ILE A 92 4.45 2.76 -23.83
CA ILE A 92 5.83 2.80 -24.32
C ILE A 92 6.80 2.31 -23.24
N LEU A 93 6.66 2.80 -22.01
CA LEU A 93 7.51 2.35 -20.88
C LEU A 93 7.26 0.89 -20.52
N ALA A 94 6.01 0.43 -20.59
CA ALA A 94 5.65 -0.98 -20.38
C ALA A 94 6.32 -1.89 -21.43
N SER A 95 6.48 -1.44 -22.68
CA SER A 95 7.21 -2.19 -23.69
C SER A 95 8.69 -2.39 -23.33
N CYS A 96 9.33 -1.39 -22.71
CA CYS A 96 10.69 -1.54 -22.18
C CYS A 96 10.73 -2.55 -21.02
N SER A 97 9.74 -2.53 -20.13
CA SER A 97 9.63 -3.49 -19.03
C SER A 97 9.37 -4.92 -19.51
N ILE A 98 8.58 -5.09 -20.58
CA ILE A 98 8.36 -6.38 -21.21
C ILE A 98 9.68 -6.90 -21.82
N ALA A 99 10.45 -6.06 -22.51
CA ALA A 99 11.77 -6.45 -23.01
C ALA A 99 12.70 -6.85 -21.85
N ALA A 100 12.70 -6.10 -20.75
CA ALA A 100 13.52 -6.40 -19.58
C ALA A 100 13.12 -7.75 -18.92
N ILE A 101 11.83 -8.07 -18.78
CA ILE A 101 11.39 -9.34 -18.17
C ILE A 101 11.72 -10.53 -19.09
N ILE A 102 11.63 -10.36 -20.40
CA ILE A 102 12.05 -11.39 -21.37
C ILE A 102 13.56 -11.65 -21.27
N ILE A 103 14.37 -10.59 -21.12
CA ILE A 103 15.82 -10.73 -20.92
C ILE A 103 16.12 -11.45 -19.60
N LEU A 104 15.45 -11.07 -18.51
CA LEU A 104 15.62 -11.71 -17.19
C LEU A 104 15.22 -13.18 -17.21
N ALA A 105 14.17 -13.55 -17.94
CA ALA A 105 13.75 -14.93 -18.13
C ALA A 105 14.83 -15.77 -18.84
N ASN A 106 15.63 -15.18 -19.71
CA ASN A 106 16.70 -15.86 -20.44
C ASN A 106 18.05 -15.94 -19.69
N ILE A 107 18.22 -15.15 -18.60
CA ILE A 107 19.50 -15.07 -17.85
C ILE A 107 19.56 -16.10 -16.68
N ASN A 108 18.66 -17.06 -16.61
CA ASN A 108 18.61 -18.09 -15.56
C ASN A 108 18.45 -17.59 -14.11
N MET A 109 18.20 -16.30 -13.87
CA MET A 109 17.94 -15.79 -12.51
C MET A 109 16.59 -16.28 -11.94
N TYR A 110 15.65 -16.61 -12.82
CA TYR A 110 14.30 -17.08 -12.51
C TYR A 110 13.89 -18.25 -13.44
N HIS A 111 14.87 -19.02 -13.94
CA HIS A 111 14.72 -19.92 -15.09
C HIS A 111 13.56 -20.93 -14.95
N GLU A 112 13.40 -21.55 -13.80
CA GLU A 112 12.35 -22.57 -13.62
C GLU A 112 10.96 -21.96 -13.35
N SER A 113 10.89 -20.70 -12.88
CA SER A 113 9.64 -20.07 -12.43
C SER A 113 9.02 -19.16 -13.48
N LEU A 114 9.78 -18.70 -14.48
CA LEU A 114 9.39 -17.64 -15.43
C LEU A 114 9.29 -18.14 -16.87
N GLU A 115 8.92 -19.42 -17.06
CA GLU A 115 8.79 -20.04 -18.39
C GLU A 115 7.33 -20.22 -18.83
N GLY A 116 7.13 -20.39 -20.12
CA GLY A 116 5.88 -20.79 -20.74
C GLY A 116 4.70 -19.86 -20.41
N TYR A 117 3.64 -20.42 -19.85
CA TYR A 117 2.40 -19.69 -19.54
C TYR A 117 2.56 -18.63 -18.45
N VAL A 118 3.51 -18.81 -17.54
CA VAL A 118 3.78 -17.85 -16.47
C VAL A 118 4.36 -16.55 -17.03
N LEU A 119 5.27 -16.64 -17.99
CA LEU A 119 5.82 -15.48 -18.69
C LEU A 119 4.73 -14.73 -19.45
N LEU A 120 3.81 -15.44 -20.10
CA LEU A 120 2.68 -14.81 -20.80
C LEU A 120 1.78 -14.04 -19.84
N VAL A 121 1.48 -14.62 -18.66
CA VAL A 121 0.70 -13.95 -17.61
C VAL A 121 1.44 -12.70 -17.09
N ALA A 122 2.75 -12.78 -16.88
CA ALA A 122 3.57 -11.65 -16.44
C ALA A 122 3.57 -10.51 -17.48
N ILE A 123 3.70 -10.82 -18.75
CA ILE A 123 3.61 -9.85 -19.85
C ILE A 123 2.21 -9.22 -19.89
N ALA A 124 1.15 -10.03 -19.78
CA ALA A 124 -0.22 -9.52 -19.76
C ALA A 124 -0.45 -8.57 -18.57
N LEU A 125 0.07 -8.89 -17.39
CA LEU A 125 0.03 -8.01 -16.22
C LEU A 125 0.75 -6.70 -16.45
N LEU A 126 1.92 -6.69 -17.12
CA LEU A 126 2.66 -5.48 -17.46
C LEU A 126 1.91 -4.56 -18.44
N ILE A 127 1.00 -5.10 -19.26
CA ILE A 127 0.15 -4.33 -20.16
C ILE A 127 -1.12 -3.83 -19.42
N LEU A 128 -1.77 -4.70 -18.64
CA LEU A 128 -3.05 -4.42 -18.02
C LEU A 128 -2.95 -3.50 -16.81
N SER A 129 -1.89 -3.65 -15.99
CA SER A 129 -1.68 -2.83 -14.79
C SER A 129 -1.58 -1.33 -15.09
N PRO A 130 -0.78 -0.86 -16.06
CA PRO A 130 -0.76 0.55 -16.47
C PRO A 130 -2.13 1.06 -16.92
N ILE A 131 -2.85 0.28 -17.72
CA ILE A 131 -4.16 0.68 -18.25
C ILE A 131 -5.16 0.88 -17.10
N SER A 132 -5.23 -0.07 -16.17
CA SER A 132 -6.11 0.03 -15.00
C SER A 132 -5.71 1.20 -14.10
N PHE A 133 -4.41 1.38 -13.83
CA PHE A 133 -3.86 2.44 -12.99
C PHE A 133 -4.17 3.83 -13.54
N ILE A 134 -3.83 4.11 -14.80
CA ILE A 134 -4.07 5.41 -15.45
C ILE A 134 -5.57 5.72 -15.49
N SER A 135 -6.40 4.73 -15.86
CA SER A 135 -7.85 4.90 -15.93
C SER A 135 -8.47 5.18 -14.57
N ARG A 136 -7.98 4.51 -13.50
CA ARG A 136 -8.39 4.75 -12.11
C ARG A 136 -8.15 6.22 -11.72
N PHE A 137 -6.92 6.72 -11.88
CA PHE A 137 -6.59 8.08 -11.49
C PHE A 137 -7.27 9.15 -12.35
N ALA A 138 -7.50 8.87 -13.63
CA ALA A 138 -8.29 9.72 -14.49
C ALA A 138 -9.76 9.81 -14.02
N LEU A 139 -10.38 8.69 -13.61
CA LEU A 139 -11.73 8.68 -13.03
C LEU A 139 -11.79 9.45 -11.70
N LEU A 140 -10.79 9.30 -10.84
CA LEU A 140 -10.69 10.07 -9.60
C LEU A 140 -10.57 11.57 -9.88
N GLY A 141 -9.77 11.97 -10.87
CA GLY A 141 -9.61 13.36 -11.29
C GLY A 141 -10.88 14.00 -11.81
N ILE A 142 -11.81 13.23 -12.41
CA ILE A 142 -13.15 13.71 -12.81
C ILE A 142 -14.24 13.45 -11.76
N SER A 143 -13.83 13.18 -10.51
CA SER A 143 -14.74 13.04 -9.37
C SER A 143 -15.68 11.81 -9.46
N LYS A 144 -15.20 10.69 -9.98
CA LYS A 144 -15.94 9.41 -10.11
C LYS A 144 -15.51 8.35 -9.11
N ALA A 145 -15.19 8.73 -7.86
CA ALA A 145 -14.74 7.82 -6.81
C ALA A 145 -15.69 6.63 -6.59
N ARG A 146 -17.02 6.83 -6.66
CA ARG A 146 -17.99 5.74 -6.53
C ARG A 146 -17.83 4.67 -7.64
N SER A 147 -17.53 5.10 -8.87
CA SER A 147 -17.29 4.15 -9.97
C SER A 147 -16.02 3.35 -9.73
N VAL A 148 -14.96 4.00 -9.24
CA VAL A 148 -13.69 3.33 -8.90
C VAL A 148 -13.93 2.27 -7.83
N LEU A 149 -14.64 2.60 -6.73
CA LEU A 149 -14.99 1.67 -5.67
C LEU A 149 -15.73 0.42 -6.20
N VAL A 150 -16.75 0.62 -7.04
CA VAL A 150 -17.52 -0.50 -7.60
C VAL A 150 -16.64 -1.41 -8.47
N PHE A 151 -15.73 -0.83 -9.24
CA PHE A 151 -14.84 -1.61 -10.11
C PHE A 151 -13.74 -2.33 -9.32
N ASP A 152 -13.22 -1.72 -8.26
CA ASP A 152 -12.26 -2.37 -7.37
C ASP A 152 -12.89 -3.57 -6.65
N ILE A 153 -14.17 -3.47 -6.25
CA ILE A 153 -14.94 -4.59 -5.70
C ILE A 153 -15.13 -5.69 -6.76
N ALA A 154 -15.51 -5.32 -7.98
CA ALA A 154 -15.70 -6.28 -9.07
C ALA A 154 -14.40 -7.00 -9.44
N ALA A 155 -13.29 -6.27 -9.56
CA ALA A 155 -11.96 -6.84 -9.82
C ALA A 155 -11.50 -7.76 -8.69
N SER A 156 -11.72 -7.35 -7.42
CA SER A 156 -11.43 -8.19 -6.26
C SER A 156 -12.27 -9.46 -6.26
N GLY A 157 -13.57 -9.36 -6.53
CA GLY A 157 -14.45 -10.53 -6.65
C GLY A 157 -14.02 -11.50 -7.75
N ALA A 158 -13.64 -10.98 -8.92
CA ALA A 158 -13.10 -11.79 -10.01
C ALA A 158 -11.79 -12.49 -9.60
N LYS A 159 -10.88 -11.76 -8.92
CA LYS A 159 -9.64 -12.32 -8.38
C LYS A 159 -9.90 -13.50 -7.44
N PHE A 160 -10.82 -13.33 -6.48
CA PHE A 160 -11.20 -14.39 -5.54
C PHE A 160 -11.75 -15.62 -6.25
N LEU A 161 -12.72 -15.42 -7.14
CA LEU A 161 -13.39 -16.51 -7.84
C LEU A 161 -12.41 -17.33 -8.67
N ILE A 162 -11.56 -16.66 -9.46
CA ILE A 162 -10.58 -17.31 -10.32
C ILE A 162 -9.50 -18.01 -9.48
N ALA A 163 -9.00 -17.38 -8.43
CA ALA A 163 -8.03 -18.01 -7.54
C ALA A 163 -8.62 -19.28 -6.90
N TYR A 164 -9.85 -19.23 -6.38
CA TYR A 164 -10.50 -20.37 -5.77
C TYR A 164 -10.64 -21.53 -6.77
N ILE A 165 -11.15 -21.25 -7.98
CA ILE A 165 -11.33 -22.28 -9.02
C ILE A 165 -9.99 -22.90 -9.41
N LEU A 166 -8.99 -22.08 -9.75
CA LEU A 166 -7.72 -22.59 -10.25
C LEU A 166 -6.90 -23.31 -9.17
N LEU A 167 -6.91 -22.83 -7.93
CA LEU A 167 -6.22 -23.49 -6.83
C LEU A 167 -6.87 -24.83 -6.47
N THR A 168 -8.19 -24.93 -6.45
CA THR A 168 -8.88 -26.21 -6.24
C THR A 168 -8.67 -27.19 -7.39
N MET A 169 -8.35 -26.72 -8.59
CA MET A 169 -7.94 -27.54 -9.74
C MET A 169 -6.45 -27.92 -9.74
N GLY A 170 -5.65 -27.46 -8.77
CA GLY A 170 -4.22 -27.78 -8.64
C GLY A 170 -3.28 -26.95 -9.50
N PHE A 171 -3.71 -25.76 -9.99
CA PHE A 171 -2.85 -24.88 -10.79
C PHE A 171 -1.81 -24.07 -9.98
N GLY A 172 -1.76 -24.20 -8.65
CA GLY A 172 -0.73 -23.66 -7.78
C GLY A 172 -0.32 -22.20 -8.05
N ALA A 173 0.97 -21.93 -8.18
CA ALA A 173 1.50 -20.59 -8.44
C ALA A 173 0.90 -19.91 -9.68
N PHE A 174 0.67 -20.67 -10.75
CA PHE A 174 0.02 -20.15 -11.96
C PHE A 174 -1.40 -19.63 -11.66
N GLY A 175 -2.19 -20.38 -10.88
CA GLY A 175 -3.55 -19.99 -10.49
C GLY A 175 -3.58 -18.66 -9.74
N ILE A 176 -2.60 -18.44 -8.85
CA ILE A 176 -2.42 -17.17 -8.11
C ILE A 176 -2.14 -16.03 -9.10
N LEU A 177 -1.13 -16.17 -9.95
CA LEU A 177 -0.75 -15.14 -10.93
C LEU A 177 -1.86 -14.82 -11.93
N PHE A 178 -2.52 -15.86 -12.43
CA PHE A 178 -3.63 -15.72 -13.38
C PHE A 178 -4.82 -14.98 -12.76
N SER A 179 -5.09 -15.19 -11.47
CA SER A 179 -6.14 -14.45 -10.76
C SER A 179 -5.85 -12.95 -10.67
N PHE A 180 -4.59 -12.55 -10.47
CA PHE A 180 -4.17 -11.14 -10.54
C PHE A 180 -4.31 -10.57 -11.96
N MET A 181 -3.99 -11.35 -12.98
CA MET A 181 -4.16 -10.94 -14.37
C MET A 181 -5.64 -10.69 -14.70
N ILE A 182 -6.54 -11.56 -14.30
CA ILE A 182 -7.99 -11.39 -14.50
C ILE A 182 -8.52 -10.17 -13.73
N ALA A 183 -8.08 -9.95 -12.50
CA ALA A 183 -8.44 -8.75 -11.74
C ALA A 183 -8.00 -7.47 -12.48
N SER A 184 -6.75 -7.45 -12.97
CA SER A 184 -6.21 -6.32 -13.75
C SER A 184 -6.97 -6.13 -15.08
N LEU A 185 -7.38 -7.22 -15.73
CA LEU A 185 -8.18 -7.19 -16.96
C LEU A 185 -9.57 -6.57 -16.69
N VAL A 186 -10.28 -7.05 -15.67
CA VAL A 186 -11.58 -6.52 -15.27
C VAL A 186 -11.48 -5.03 -14.93
N ALA A 187 -10.48 -4.65 -14.13
CA ALA A 187 -10.23 -3.25 -13.78
C ALA A 187 -9.91 -2.40 -15.02
N ALA A 188 -9.03 -2.88 -15.90
CA ALA A 188 -8.64 -2.16 -17.12
C ALA A 188 -9.85 -1.93 -18.04
N ILE A 189 -10.62 -2.98 -18.35
CA ILE A 189 -11.77 -2.87 -19.25
C ILE A 189 -12.84 -1.95 -18.66
N THR A 190 -13.21 -2.14 -17.40
CA THR A 190 -14.28 -1.36 -16.78
C THR A 190 -13.92 0.09 -16.58
N MET A 191 -12.71 0.38 -16.08
CA MET A 191 -12.26 1.75 -15.81
C MET A 191 -11.99 2.53 -17.10
N ILE A 192 -11.32 1.92 -18.11
CA ILE A 192 -11.04 2.61 -19.38
C ILE A 192 -12.31 2.87 -20.18
N SER A 193 -13.29 1.96 -20.14
CA SER A 193 -14.56 2.12 -20.84
C SER A 193 -15.34 3.35 -20.34
N ILE A 194 -15.30 3.63 -19.04
CA ILE A 194 -15.98 4.81 -18.48
C ILE A 194 -15.12 6.06 -18.58
N ALA A 195 -13.80 5.95 -18.35
CA ALA A 195 -12.88 7.07 -18.52
C ALA A 195 -12.91 7.57 -19.97
N GLY A 196 -12.83 6.66 -20.96
CA GLY A 196 -12.83 6.98 -22.38
C GLY A 196 -14.13 7.58 -22.92
N ARG A 197 -15.28 7.35 -22.23
CA ARG A 197 -16.54 8.06 -22.55
C ARG A 197 -16.55 9.54 -22.13
N ARG A 198 -15.67 9.93 -21.24
CA ARG A 198 -15.61 11.26 -20.64
C ARG A 198 -14.35 12.04 -21.02
N LEU A 199 -13.27 11.33 -21.27
CA LEU A 199 -11.95 11.85 -21.58
C LEU A 199 -11.48 11.29 -22.94
N SER A 200 -10.70 12.06 -23.67
CA SER A 200 -10.16 11.59 -24.96
C SER A 200 -9.08 10.54 -24.75
N LEU A 201 -9.18 9.45 -25.50
CA LEU A 201 -8.14 8.41 -25.61
C LEU A 201 -7.04 8.79 -26.60
N ARG A 202 -7.20 9.89 -27.37
CA ARG A 202 -6.18 10.34 -28.33
C ARG A 202 -5.06 11.07 -27.58
N PRO A 203 -3.80 10.70 -27.79
CA PRO A 203 -2.68 11.42 -27.19
C PRO A 203 -2.53 12.83 -27.75
N VAL A 204 -1.95 13.72 -26.96
CA VAL A 204 -1.58 15.06 -27.40
C VAL A 204 -0.40 14.97 -28.37
N SER A 205 -0.44 15.68 -29.48
CA SER A 205 0.67 15.80 -30.42
C SER A 205 1.69 16.89 -30.01
N ASP A 206 1.35 17.77 -29.07
CA ASP A 206 2.20 18.88 -28.62
C ASP A 206 3.27 18.37 -27.64
N LYS A 207 4.53 18.42 -28.09
CA LYS A 207 5.70 18.04 -27.30
C LYS A 207 5.82 18.77 -25.96
N ARG A 208 5.41 20.06 -25.89
CA ARG A 208 5.48 20.86 -24.66
C ARG A 208 4.58 20.28 -23.59
N ARG A 209 3.35 19.90 -23.95
CA ARG A 209 2.40 19.28 -23.04
C ARG A 209 2.84 17.91 -22.56
N ILE A 210 3.44 17.09 -23.46
CA ILE A 210 4.01 15.78 -23.09
C ILE A 210 5.12 15.96 -22.04
N ILE A 211 6.06 16.89 -22.30
CA ILE A 211 7.16 17.19 -21.37
C ILE A 211 6.65 17.71 -20.03
N GLU A 212 5.60 18.54 -20.04
CA GLU A 212 4.98 19.05 -18.81
C GLU A 212 4.36 17.92 -17.95
N VAL A 213 3.62 16.99 -18.57
CA VAL A 213 3.04 15.81 -17.88
C VAL A 213 4.15 14.91 -17.34
N LEU A 214 5.20 14.65 -18.12
CA LEU A 214 6.37 13.88 -17.68
C LEU A 214 7.10 14.55 -16.53
N ARG A 215 7.34 15.86 -16.60
CA ARG A 215 8.02 16.62 -15.55
C ARG A 215 7.24 16.62 -14.23
N GLU A 216 5.92 16.79 -14.29
CA GLU A 216 5.06 16.70 -13.11
C GLU A 216 5.06 15.27 -12.52
N GLY A 217 5.00 14.25 -13.37
CA GLY A 217 5.12 12.85 -12.94
C GLY A 217 6.45 12.57 -12.27
N LEU A 218 7.57 12.86 -12.95
CA LEU A 218 8.92 12.62 -12.44
C LEU A 218 9.21 13.33 -11.11
N SER A 219 8.63 14.50 -10.86
CA SER A 219 8.82 15.19 -9.57
C SER A 219 8.24 14.44 -8.38
N ASN A 220 7.23 13.59 -8.62
CA ASN A 220 6.56 12.77 -7.59
C ASN A 220 7.02 11.30 -7.58
N ALA A 221 7.72 10.85 -8.62
CA ALA A 221 8.19 9.48 -8.75
C ALA A 221 9.03 8.97 -7.57
N PRO A 222 9.97 9.73 -6.97
CA PRO A 222 10.83 9.21 -5.90
C PRO A 222 10.07 8.71 -4.67
N SER A 223 9.01 9.39 -4.25
CA SER A 223 8.24 9.01 -3.06
C SER A 223 7.38 7.76 -3.29
N LYS A 224 6.87 7.59 -4.51
CA LYS A 224 6.11 6.41 -4.89
C LYS A 224 7.02 5.21 -5.08
N LEU A 225 8.11 5.40 -5.81
CA LEU A 225 9.09 4.36 -6.09
C LEU A 225 9.66 3.79 -4.80
N SER A 226 10.14 4.64 -3.86
CA SER A 226 10.75 4.16 -2.61
C SER A 226 9.85 3.22 -1.84
N ARG A 227 8.56 3.57 -1.67
CA ARG A 227 7.60 2.75 -0.93
C ARG A 227 7.34 1.41 -1.59
N THR A 228 7.04 1.42 -2.90
CA THR A 228 6.74 0.18 -3.63
C THR A 228 8.00 -0.68 -3.79
N MET A 229 9.14 -0.06 -4.07
CA MET A 229 10.42 -0.76 -4.23
C MET A 229 10.81 -1.51 -2.95
N ILE A 230 10.67 -0.94 -1.77
CA ILE A 230 11.02 -1.63 -0.53
C ILE A 230 10.20 -2.92 -0.37
N ILE A 231 8.89 -2.84 -0.57
CA ILE A 231 7.99 -4.00 -0.43
C ILE A 231 8.28 -5.05 -1.52
N THR A 232 8.42 -4.63 -2.78
CA THR A 232 8.61 -5.55 -3.90
C THR A 232 10.01 -6.14 -3.94
N LEU A 233 11.05 -5.32 -3.70
CA LEU A 233 12.44 -5.81 -3.66
C LEU A 233 12.69 -6.74 -2.48
N SER A 234 12.04 -6.50 -1.32
CA SER A 234 12.19 -7.38 -0.16
C SER A 234 11.70 -8.81 -0.41
N VAL A 235 10.79 -9.02 -1.37
CA VAL A 235 10.31 -10.34 -1.78
C VAL A 235 11.14 -10.87 -2.97
N MET A 236 11.25 -10.04 -4.02
CA MET A 236 11.89 -10.41 -5.27
C MET A 236 13.37 -10.81 -5.09
N LEU A 237 14.11 -10.07 -4.26
CA LEU A 237 15.54 -10.31 -4.08
C LEU A 237 15.86 -11.51 -3.17
N LEU A 238 14.90 -12.11 -2.48
CA LEU A 238 15.18 -13.26 -1.61
C LEU A 238 15.62 -14.50 -2.42
N ALA A 239 14.99 -14.78 -3.56
CA ALA A 239 15.34 -15.92 -4.40
C ALA A 239 16.80 -15.87 -4.90
N PRO A 240 17.32 -14.75 -5.46
CA PRO A 240 18.74 -14.63 -5.81
C PRO A 240 19.73 -14.80 -4.64
N PHE A 241 19.27 -14.57 -3.40
CA PHE A 241 20.09 -14.84 -2.21
C PHE A 241 20.00 -16.30 -1.71
N GLY A 242 19.34 -17.18 -2.46
CA GLY A 242 19.26 -18.61 -2.14
C GLY A 242 18.21 -18.96 -1.09
N ILE A 243 17.27 -18.08 -0.81
CA ILE A 243 16.16 -18.36 0.10
C ILE A 243 15.12 -19.23 -0.62
N SER A 244 14.64 -20.27 0.06
CA SER A 244 13.68 -21.21 -0.51
C SER A 244 12.34 -20.54 -0.84
N ASP A 245 11.64 -21.02 -1.87
CA ASP A 245 10.31 -20.51 -2.23
C ASP A 245 9.32 -20.62 -1.06
N SER A 246 9.43 -21.68 -0.26
CA SER A 246 8.60 -21.86 0.93
C SER A 246 8.82 -20.73 1.95
N ASP A 247 10.08 -20.38 2.24
CA ASP A 247 10.40 -19.30 3.17
C ASP A 247 9.98 -17.94 2.63
N ILE A 248 10.07 -17.74 1.31
CA ILE A 248 9.57 -16.53 0.65
C ILE A 248 8.05 -16.41 0.78
N GLY A 249 7.32 -17.51 0.59
CA GLY A 249 5.86 -17.55 0.77
C GLY A 249 5.45 -17.23 2.20
N ILE A 250 6.11 -17.83 3.17
CA ILE A 250 5.88 -17.58 4.60
C ILE A 250 6.21 -16.12 4.96
N PHE A 251 7.34 -15.60 4.50
CA PHE A 251 7.72 -14.19 4.65
C PHE A 251 6.68 -13.25 4.05
N TYR A 252 6.19 -13.55 2.84
CA TYR A 252 5.23 -12.72 2.14
C TYR A 252 3.91 -12.60 2.90
N ILE A 253 3.40 -13.68 3.48
CA ILE A 253 2.18 -13.64 4.31
C ILE A 253 2.38 -12.74 5.54
N ALA A 254 3.51 -12.87 6.24
CA ALA A 254 3.85 -12.00 7.37
C ALA A 254 3.96 -10.52 6.94
N LEU A 255 4.59 -10.27 5.78
CA LEU A 255 4.70 -8.94 5.19
C LEU A 255 3.31 -8.35 4.86
N MET A 256 2.39 -9.13 4.28
CA MET A 256 1.05 -8.67 3.94
C MET A 256 0.22 -8.30 5.17
N ILE A 257 0.34 -9.04 6.28
CA ILE A 257 -0.30 -8.66 7.56
C ILE A 257 0.20 -7.27 8.02
N SER A 258 1.52 -7.06 7.98
CA SER A 258 2.13 -5.77 8.34
C SER A 258 1.71 -4.64 7.40
N VAL A 259 1.66 -4.88 6.09
CA VAL A 259 1.22 -3.91 5.08
C VAL A 259 -0.24 -3.51 5.29
N VAL A 260 -1.12 -4.45 5.60
CA VAL A 260 -2.53 -4.16 5.95
C VAL A 260 -2.59 -3.30 7.20
N GLY A 261 -1.79 -3.61 8.22
CA GLY A 261 -1.68 -2.78 9.42
C GLY A 261 -1.22 -1.35 9.13
N ALA A 262 -0.20 -1.20 8.28
CA ALA A 262 0.29 0.11 7.85
C ALA A 262 -0.75 0.88 7.00
N SER A 263 -1.57 0.19 6.22
CA SER A 263 -2.58 0.81 5.35
C SER A 263 -3.64 1.57 6.14
N LEU A 264 -3.98 1.14 7.35
CA LEU A 264 -4.91 1.84 8.23
C LEU A 264 -4.40 3.23 8.62
N ALA A 265 -3.11 3.34 8.94
CA ALA A 265 -2.50 4.64 9.24
C ALA A 265 -2.38 5.53 7.99
N THR A 266 -2.00 4.94 6.86
CA THR A 266 -1.75 5.69 5.63
C THR A 266 -3.04 6.15 4.94
N SER A 267 -4.14 5.41 5.09
CA SER A 267 -5.44 5.80 4.52
C SER A 267 -5.93 7.16 5.06
N MET A 268 -5.68 7.45 6.33
CA MET A 268 -5.97 8.77 6.92
C MET A 268 -5.15 9.89 6.28
N SER A 269 -3.87 9.62 5.96
CA SER A 269 -2.99 10.63 5.33
C SER A 269 -3.43 10.99 3.90
N PHE A 270 -4.02 10.07 3.17
CA PHE A 270 -4.52 10.33 1.81
C PHE A 270 -5.79 11.21 1.78
N THR A 271 -6.64 11.15 2.82
CA THR A 271 -7.84 12.00 2.89
C THR A 271 -7.51 13.45 3.19
N VAL A 272 -6.36 13.70 3.81
CA VAL A 272 -5.90 15.04 4.18
C VAL A 272 -5.50 15.89 2.96
N ILE A 273 -4.91 15.28 1.93
CA ILE A 273 -4.41 16.01 0.77
C ILE A 273 -5.52 16.85 0.09
N PRO A 274 -6.66 16.28 -0.32
CA PRO A 274 -7.74 17.09 -0.90
C PRO A 274 -8.38 18.05 0.12
N ALA A 275 -8.54 17.64 1.38
CA ALA A 275 -9.15 18.46 2.41
C ALA A 275 -8.30 19.69 2.80
N SER A 276 -6.98 19.53 2.93
CA SER A 276 -6.05 20.62 3.23
C SER A 276 -5.98 21.66 2.09
N SER A 277 -6.02 21.20 0.83
CA SER A 277 -5.99 22.09 -0.34
C SER A 277 -7.24 23.00 -0.43
N GLU A 278 -8.39 22.51 0.05
CA GLU A 278 -9.64 23.26 0.05
C GLU A 278 -9.75 24.21 1.24
N LEU A 279 -9.42 23.74 2.44
CA LEU A 279 -9.56 24.52 3.67
C LEU A 279 -8.39 25.50 3.86
N LYS A 280 -7.33 25.39 3.05
CA LYS A 280 -6.06 26.14 3.21
C LYS A 280 -5.50 26.04 4.64
N ALA A 281 -5.77 24.92 5.29
CA ALA A 281 -5.33 24.60 6.64
C ALA A 281 -4.46 23.34 6.63
N ASP A 282 -3.41 23.31 7.43
CA ASP A 282 -2.63 22.09 7.62
C ASP A 282 -3.37 21.12 8.53
N LEU A 283 -3.94 20.08 7.94
CA LEU A 283 -4.64 19.00 8.65
C LEU A 283 -3.73 17.79 8.94
N SER A 284 -2.43 17.87 8.63
CA SER A 284 -1.51 16.74 8.73
C SER A 284 -1.35 16.22 10.16
N SER A 285 -1.27 17.13 11.15
CA SER A 285 -1.15 16.76 12.56
C SER A 285 -2.40 16.02 13.08
N GLY A 286 -3.59 16.44 12.67
CA GLY A 286 -4.85 15.78 12.99
C GLY A 286 -4.95 14.38 12.38
N SER A 287 -4.55 14.24 11.12
CA SER A 287 -4.51 12.96 10.42
C SER A 287 -3.53 11.98 11.06
N LEU A 288 -2.32 12.44 11.37
CA LEU A 288 -1.33 11.62 12.06
C LEU A 288 -1.88 11.11 13.39
N ARG A 289 -2.48 12.00 14.18
CA ARG A 289 -3.08 11.69 15.47
C ARG A 289 -4.14 10.58 15.35
N ILE A 290 -5.08 10.74 14.43
CA ILE A 290 -6.15 9.74 14.20
C ILE A 290 -5.55 8.43 13.69
N GLY A 291 -4.67 8.49 12.70
CA GLY A 291 -4.01 7.31 12.14
C GLY A 291 -3.27 6.50 13.20
N LEU A 292 -2.50 7.16 14.07
CA LEU A 292 -1.78 6.51 15.16
C LEU A 292 -2.72 5.91 16.21
N SER A 293 -3.89 6.51 16.42
CA SER A 293 -4.87 5.99 17.39
C SER A 293 -5.50 4.65 16.99
N PHE A 294 -5.59 4.39 15.69
CA PHE A 294 -6.03 3.08 15.18
C PHE A 294 -4.88 2.10 15.03
N THR A 295 -3.69 2.59 14.68
CA THR A 295 -2.55 1.72 14.38
C THR A 295 -1.83 1.23 15.63
N ALA A 296 -1.73 2.05 16.68
CA ALA A 296 -1.01 1.67 17.89
C ALA A 296 -1.61 0.43 18.61
N PRO A 297 -2.94 0.30 18.79
CA PRO A 297 -3.53 -0.94 19.32
C PRO A 297 -3.26 -2.16 18.43
N LEU A 298 -3.27 -1.98 17.12
CA LEU A 298 -2.96 -3.06 16.19
C LEU A 298 -1.50 -3.49 16.28
N ILE A 299 -0.56 -2.55 16.37
CA ILE A 299 0.86 -2.87 16.59
C ILE A 299 1.02 -3.66 17.88
N ALA A 300 0.37 -3.24 18.97
CA ALA A 300 0.43 -3.94 20.25
C ALA A 300 -0.09 -5.39 20.12
N ALA A 301 -1.20 -5.60 19.42
CA ALA A 301 -1.73 -6.94 19.14
C ALA A 301 -0.75 -7.82 18.35
N LEU A 302 -0.17 -7.28 17.27
CA LEU A 302 0.77 -8.00 16.39
C LEU A 302 2.10 -8.32 17.08
N VAL A 303 2.55 -7.45 18.00
CA VAL A 303 3.81 -7.64 18.74
C VAL A 303 3.66 -8.68 19.87
N VAL A 304 2.50 -8.71 20.52
CA VAL A 304 2.30 -9.59 21.69
C VAL A 304 2.00 -11.02 21.31
N ALA A 305 1.25 -11.26 20.22
CA ALA A 305 0.84 -12.58 19.82
C ALA A 305 1.11 -12.88 18.32
N PRO A 306 2.34 -12.65 17.80
CA PRO A 306 2.63 -12.84 16.38
C PRO A 306 2.49 -14.30 15.96
N ARG A 307 2.87 -15.25 16.83
CA ARG A 307 2.78 -16.69 16.56
C ARG A 307 1.32 -17.14 16.46
N ASP A 308 0.48 -16.70 17.37
CA ASP A 308 -0.92 -17.10 17.39
C ASP A 308 -1.69 -16.54 16.20
N ILE A 309 -1.41 -15.29 15.83
CA ILE A 309 -2.00 -14.65 14.65
C ILE A 309 -1.62 -15.43 13.38
N LEU A 310 -0.35 -15.79 13.21
CA LEU A 310 0.09 -16.57 12.05
C LEU A 310 -0.46 -18.02 12.08
N SER A 311 -0.58 -18.63 13.25
CA SER A 311 -1.14 -19.98 13.37
C SER A 311 -2.61 -20.08 12.97
N THR A 312 -3.37 -18.98 13.05
CA THR A 312 -4.76 -18.93 12.53
C THR A 312 -4.82 -19.09 11.02
N ILE A 313 -3.75 -18.73 10.32
CA ILE A 313 -3.61 -18.89 8.86
C ILE A 313 -3.19 -20.33 8.56
N GLY A 314 -2.14 -20.83 9.23
CA GLY A 314 -1.63 -22.19 9.14
C GLY A 314 -0.42 -22.36 10.07
N MET A 315 -0.20 -23.57 10.58
CA MET A 315 0.89 -23.84 11.54
C MET A 315 2.28 -23.59 10.93
N GLU A 316 2.43 -23.78 9.63
CA GLU A 316 3.65 -23.50 8.88
C GLU A 316 4.02 -22.00 8.91
N TYR A 317 3.04 -21.10 8.89
CA TYR A 317 3.28 -19.66 8.95
C TYR A 317 3.72 -19.20 10.34
N ALA A 318 3.40 -19.94 11.39
CA ALA A 318 3.81 -19.63 12.75
C ALA A 318 5.33 -19.56 12.94
N THR A 319 6.10 -20.18 12.05
CA THR A 319 7.58 -20.11 12.02
C THR A 319 8.09 -18.68 11.79
N ALA A 320 7.32 -17.84 11.07
CA ALA A 320 7.68 -16.45 10.81
C ALA A 320 7.25 -15.47 11.93
N HIS A 321 6.98 -15.94 13.14
CA HIS A 321 6.53 -15.05 14.23
C HIS A 321 7.52 -13.93 14.54
N THR A 322 8.83 -14.18 14.50
CA THR A 322 9.87 -13.15 14.68
C THR A 322 9.91 -12.16 13.51
N VAL A 323 9.68 -12.64 12.28
CA VAL A 323 9.57 -11.79 11.09
C VAL A 323 8.37 -10.85 11.23
N LEU A 324 7.19 -11.38 11.58
CA LEU A 324 5.99 -10.57 11.79
C LEU A 324 6.19 -9.54 12.91
N LEU A 325 6.83 -9.92 14.01
CA LEU A 325 7.15 -9.01 15.10
C LEU A 325 8.00 -7.82 14.61
N VAL A 326 9.08 -8.08 13.89
CA VAL A 326 9.98 -7.03 13.36
C VAL A 326 9.24 -6.13 12.36
N LEU A 327 8.47 -6.71 11.44
CA LEU A 327 7.68 -5.97 10.47
C LEU A 327 6.61 -5.11 11.15
N SER A 328 6.00 -5.60 12.23
CA SER A 328 4.99 -4.87 13.00
C SER A 328 5.56 -3.63 13.69
N LEU A 329 6.80 -3.69 14.18
CA LEU A 329 7.52 -2.52 14.68
C LEU A 329 7.75 -1.47 13.59
N GLY A 330 7.85 -1.88 12.33
CA GLY A 330 7.98 -1.00 11.17
C GLY A 330 6.71 -0.21 10.81
N ILE A 331 5.53 -0.61 11.33
CA ILE A 331 4.27 0.07 11.02
C ILE A 331 4.26 1.52 11.51
N LEU A 332 4.77 1.77 12.71
CA LEU A 332 4.82 3.12 13.28
C LEU A 332 5.73 4.07 12.49
N PRO A 333 7.00 3.73 12.19
CA PRO A 333 7.84 4.52 11.30
C PRO A 333 7.19 4.77 9.92
N THR A 334 6.53 3.75 9.36
CA THR A 334 5.80 3.89 8.08
C THR A 334 4.70 4.95 8.17
N ALA A 335 3.91 4.97 9.24
CA ALA A 335 2.88 5.97 9.46
C ALA A 335 3.44 7.39 9.54
N ILE A 336 4.55 7.58 10.24
CA ILE A 336 5.24 8.88 10.36
C ILE A 336 5.70 9.36 8.98
N VAL A 337 6.35 8.49 8.21
CA VAL A 337 6.86 8.80 6.87
C VAL A 337 5.73 9.16 5.91
N MET A 338 4.64 8.40 5.90
CA MET A 338 3.51 8.67 5.01
C MET A 338 2.83 10.00 5.33
N ASN A 339 2.68 10.33 6.62
CA ASN A 339 2.16 11.63 7.03
C ASN A 339 3.09 12.79 6.61
N ALA A 340 4.40 12.63 6.78
CA ALA A 340 5.39 13.62 6.36
C ALA A 340 5.38 13.84 4.83
N ILE A 341 5.30 12.76 4.03
CA ILE A 341 5.17 12.84 2.57
C ILE A 341 3.90 13.62 2.19
N SER A 342 2.76 13.33 2.82
CA SER A 342 1.50 14.05 2.57
C SER A 342 1.62 15.54 2.92
N LYS A 343 2.23 15.88 4.07
CA LYS A 343 2.49 17.25 4.49
C LYS A 343 3.39 17.99 3.48
N PHE A 344 4.51 17.40 3.10
CA PHE A 344 5.45 18.02 2.17
C PHE A 344 4.88 18.16 0.74
N ASN A 345 4.01 17.23 0.30
CA ASN A 345 3.28 17.39 -0.95
C ASN A 345 2.34 18.60 -0.91
N ASN A 346 1.62 18.80 0.19
CA ASN A 346 0.74 19.95 0.36
C ASN A 346 1.50 21.29 0.38
N LEU A 347 2.69 21.30 0.98
CA LEU A 347 3.57 22.46 1.05
C LEU A 347 4.41 22.70 -0.22
N GLY A 348 4.42 21.74 -1.17
CA GLY A 348 5.27 21.82 -2.37
C GLY A 348 6.77 21.56 -2.10
N GLU A 349 7.11 20.97 -0.96
CA GLU A 349 8.49 20.74 -0.53
C GLU A 349 9.10 19.45 -1.10
N HIS A 350 9.15 19.33 -2.41
CA HIS A 350 9.58 18.13 -3.14
C HIS A 350 10.99 17.64 -2.76
N ARG A 351 11.91 18.55 -2.41
CA ARG A 351 13.28 18.17 -1.99
C ARG A 351 13.28 17.29 -0.74
N LYS A 352 12.39 17.55 0.23
CA LYS A 352 12.27 16.74 1.45
C LYS A 352 11.70 15.36 1.13
N ILE A 353 10.76 15.28 0.20
CA ILE A 353 10.18 14.00 -0.27
C ILE A 353 11.26 13.15 -0.95
N ILE A 354 12.07 13.76 -1.81
CA ILE A 354 13.20 13.09 -2.46
C ILE A 354 14.19 12.58 -1.40
N GLY A 355 14.52 13.40 -0.40
CA GLY A 355 15.39 13.02 0.72
C GLY A 355 14.87 11.79 1.48
N ILE A 356 13.57 11.75 1.81
CA ILE A 356 12.93 10.58 2.41
C ILE A 356 13.11 9.34 1.52
N GLY A 357 12.81 9.45 0.24
CA GLY A 357 12.91 8.34 -0.71
C GLY A 357 14.33 7.80 -0.85
N LEU A 358 15.34 8.68 -0.94
CA LEU A 358 16.74 8.29 -1.04
C LEU A 358 17.22 7.58 0.24
N ILE A 359 16.87 8.10 1.43
CA ILE A 359 17.21 7.46 2.71
C ILE A 359 16.57 6.09 2.81
N GLN A 360 15.32 5.94 2.37
CA GLN A 360 14.62 4.66 2.38
C GLN A 360 15.31 3.64 1.48
N ILE A 361 15.57 4.00 0.23
CA ILE A 361 16.19 3.07 -0.74
C ILE A 361 17.61 2.73 -0.32
N ALA A 362 18.43 3.72 0.04
CA ALA A 362 19.79 3.48 0.47
C ALA A 362 19.84 2.64 1.75
N GLY A 363 19.05 2.99 2.76
CA GLY A 363 18.95 2.24 4.02
C GLY A 363 18.48 0.82 3.81
N PHE A 364 17.49 0.60 2.91
CA PHE A 364 17.00 -0.73 2.57
C PHE A 364 18.08 -1.56 1.86
N LEU A 365 18.63 -1.06 0.75
CA LEU A 365 19.57 -1.83 -0.07
C LEU A 365 20.84 -2.19 0.69
N THR A 366 21.41 -1.23 1.43
CA THR A 366 22.64 -1.48 2.20
C THR A 366 22.40 -2.52 3.30
N SER A 367 21.33 -2.37 4.08
CA SER A 367 21.01 -3.33 5.14
C SER A 367 20.58 -4.70 4.57
N PHE A 368 19.86 -4.74 3.45
CA PHE A 368 19.43 -5.97 2.81
C PHE A 368 20.60 -6.83 2.37
N VAL A 369 21.55 -6.24 1.63
CA VAL A 369 22.75 -6.94 1.15
C VAL A 369 23.61 -7.46 2.31
N VAL A 370 23.64 -6.74 3.43
CA VAL A 370 24.42 -7.15 4.61
C VAL A 370 23.68 -8.19 5.45
N LEU A 371 22.37 -8.01 5.70
CA LEU A 371 21.64 -8.82 6.68
C LEU A 371 21.03 -10.12 6.11
N VAL A 372 20.61 -10.11 4.86
CA VAL A 372 19.94 -11.29 4.27
C VAL A 372 20.86 -12.52 4.19
N PRO A 373 22.15 -12.41 3.83
CA PRO A 373 23.03 -13.58 3.82
C PRO A 373 23.20 -14.28 5.18
N TYR A 374 23.03 -13.54 6.29
CA TYR A 374 23.19 -14.08 7.64
C TYR A 374 21.88 -14.47 8.32
N TYR A 375 20.79 -13.73 8.01
CA TYR A 375 19.52 -13.87 8.72
C TYR A 375 18.34 -14.26 7.83
N GLY A 376 18.57 -14.49 6.53
CA GLY A 376 17.53 -14.88 5.59
C GLY A 376 16.36 -13.89 5.56
N THR A 377 15.13 -14.41 5.65
CA THR A 377 13.89 -13.63 5.66
C THR A 377 13.80 -12.63 6.84
N LEU A 378 14.38 -12.96 7.98
CA LEU A 378 14.47 -12.05 9.12
C LEU A 378 15.39 -10.86 8.80
N GLY A 379 16.47 -11.10 8.04
CA GLY A 379 17.34 -10.01 7.52
C GLY A 379 16.58 -9.04 6.61
N ALA A 380 15.69 -9.55 5.76
CA ALA A 380 14.82 -8.72 4.95
C ALA A 380 13.84 -7.88 5.80
N ALA A 381 13.25 -8.46 6.84
CA ALA A 381 12.39 -7.74 7.78
C ALA A 381 13.14 -6.62 8.52
N TYR A 382 14.34 -6.86 9.01
CA TYR A 382 15.20 -5.83 9.61
C TYR A 382 15.53 -4.73 8.62
N SER A 383 15.79 -5.06 7.36
CA SER A 383 16.11 -4.08 6.32
C SER A 383 14.94 -3.13 6.04
N ILE A 384 13.72 -3.65 6.03
CA ILE A 384 12.50 -2.84 5.95
C ILE A 384 12.38 -1.92 7.17
N LEU A 385 12.57 -2.45 8.38
CA LEU A 385 12.50 -1.68 9.62
C LEU A 385 13.54 -0.55 9.65
N ILE A 386 14.79 -0.83 9.28
CA ILE A 386 15.88 0.13 9.22
C ILE A 386 15.55 1.24 8.22
N ALA A 387 15.10 0.90 7.01
CA ALA A 387 14.76 1.87 5.98
C ALA A 387 13.67 2.84 6.42
N TYR A 388 12.58 2.33 6.98
CA TYR A 388 11.47 3.16 7.46
C TYR A 388 11.86 3.94 8.72
N THR A 389 12.63 3.37 9.64
CA THR A 389 13.08 4.07 10.85
C THR A 389 14.03 5.21 10.52
N ALA A 390 15.02 4.99 9.65
CA ALA A 390 15.95 6.04 9.22
C ALA A 390 15.23 7.21 8.56
N SER A 391 14.27 6.91 7.66
CA SER A 391 13.46 7.94 7.01
C SER A 391 12.47 8.63 7.96
N ALA A 392 11.94 7.92 8.96
CA ALA A 392 11.11 8.52 10.01
C ALA A 392 11.90 9.48 10.89
N VAL A 393 13.14 9.12 11.27
CA VAL A 393 14.05 10.03 11.99
C VAL A 393 14.31 11.29 11.18
N TYR A 394 14.59 11.17 9.88
CA TYR A 394 14.73 12.34 9.01
C TYR A 394 13.44 13.19 8.96
N ALA A 395 12.27 12.55 8.83
CA ALA A 395 10.97 13.24 8.81
C ALA A 395 10.70 13.98 10.14
N LEU A 396 11.10 13.40 11.28
CA LEU A 396 10.97 14.02 12.61
C LEU A 396 11.76 15.32 12.78
N CYS A 397 12.84 15.52 12.03
CA CYS A 397 13.57 16.79 12.04
C CYS A 397 12.68 17.97 11.60
N TRP A 398 11.67 17.70 10.79
CA TRP A 398 10.75 18.70 10.23
C TRP A 398 9.35 18.66 10.86
N SER A 399 9.16 17.81 11.88
CA SER A 399 7.88 17.64 12.56
C SER A 399 7.64 18.73 13.58
N GLU A 400 6.38 19.11 13.76
CA GLU A 400 5.94 20.05 14.78
C GLU A 400 5.96 19.43 16.18
N ARG A 401 5.96 20.27 17.22
CA ARG A 401 5.91 19.80 18.61
C ARG A 401 4.68 18.95 18.90
N ALA A 402 3.54 19.29 18.31
CA ALA A 402 2.30 18.51 18.46
C ALA A 402 2.42 17.11 17.84
N GLU A 403 2.98 17.01 16.64
CA GLU A 403 3.21 15.72 15.96
C GLU A 403 4.14 14.83 16.76
N ARG A 404 5.27 15.37 17.24
CA ARG A 404 6.23 14.64 18.10
C ARG A 404 5.57 14.13 19.38
N ARG A 405 4.70 14.94 20.00
CA ARG A 405 3.94 14.53 21.19
C ARG A 405 3.00 13.36 20.88
N TYR A 406 2.25 13.40 19.79
CA TYR A 406 1.35 12.30 19.39
C TYR A 406 2.11 11.02 19.11
N ILE A 407 3.28 11.11 18.47
CA ILE A 407 4.16 9.96 18.22
C ILE A 407 4.68 9.39 19.54
N ALA A 408 5.23 10.24 20.42
CA ALA A 408 5.72 9.80 21.73
C ALA A 408 4.63 9.13 22.57
N ASN A 409 3.44 9.72 22.63
CA ASN A 409 2.28 9.13 23.32
C ASN A 409 1.90 7.77 22.74
N SER A 410 1.95 7.60 21.42
CA SER A 410 1.65 6.33 20.76
C SER A 410 2.70 5.26 21.06
N ILE A 411 3.99 5.64 21.09
CA ILE A 411 5.06 4.71 21.51
C ILE A 411 4.84 4.25 22.95
N VAL A 412 4.58 5.18 23.88
CA VAL A 412 4.30 4.86 25.28
C VAL A 412 3.09 3.93 25.40
N ALA A 413 2.01 4.23 24.67
CA ALA A 413 0.81 3.40 24.67
C ALA A 413 1.07 1.97 24.16
N VAL A 414 1.83 1.82 23.07
CA VAL A 414 2.21 0.50 22.54
C VAL A 414 3.07 -0.26 23.54
N VAL A 415 4.10 0.37 24.10
CA VAL A 415 4.99 -0.29 25.08
C VAL A 415 4.23 -0.75 26.31
N LEU A 416 3.37 0.09 26.89
CA LEU A 416 2.58 -0.27 28.06
C LEU A 416 1.51 -1.32 27.72
N GLY A 417 0.89 -1.24 26.54
CA GLY A 417 -0.05 -2.27 26.08
C GLY A 417 0.62 -3.62 25.86
N CYS A 418 1.82 -3.64 25.28
CA CYS A 418 2.60 -4.88 25.13
C CYS A 418 3.04 -5.44 26.49
N ALA A 419 3.49 -4.60 27.41
CA ALA A 419 3.87 -5.01 28.77
C ALA A 419 2.68 -5.63 29.51
N ALA A 420 1.49 -5.04 29.38
CA ALA A 420 0.27 -5.58 29.99
C ALA A 420 -0.16 -6.91 29.36
N GLY A 421 -0.10 -7.01 28.03
CA GLY A 421 -0.37 -8.27 27.33
C GLY A 421 0.61 -9.37 27.75
N TYR A 422 1.90 -9.05 27.87
CA TYR A 422 2.91 -9.98 28.37
C TYR A 422 2.66 -10.37 29.84
N ALA A 423 2.29 -9.43 30.70
CA ALA A 423 1.97 -9.74 32.10
C ALA A 423 0.78 -10.73 32.22
N ILE A 424 -0.22 -10.57 31.35
CA ILE A 424 -1.34 -11.52 31.30
C ILE A 424 -0.93 -12.88 30.73
N SER A 425 -0.01 -12.94 29.78
CA SER A 425 0.48 -14.22 29.25
C SER A 425 1.19 -15.07 30.29
N LEU A 426 1.66 -14.49 31.40
CA LEU A 426 2.22 -15.22 32.53
C LEU A 426 1.16 -15.88 33.43
N VAL A 427 -0.09 -15.47 33.32
CA VAL A 427 -1.21 -15.93 34.17
C VAL A 427 -2.24 -16.73 33.38
N LEU A 428 -2.46 -16.36 32.14
CA LEU A 428 -3.48 -16.94 31.27
C LEU A 428 -2.83 -17.39 29.95
N ASP A 429 -2.92 -18.67 29.68
CA ASP A 429 -2.44 -19.27 28.41
C ASP A 429 -3.54 -19.20 27.32
N HIS A 430 -4.13 -18.00 27.13
CA HIS A 430 -5.22 -17.79 26.21
C HIS A 430 -4.92 -16.59 25.29
N SER A 431 -4.51 -16.86 24.05
CA SER A 431 -4.04 -15.84 23.11
C SER A 431 -5.03 -14.72 22.85
N LEU A 432 -6.34 -15.00 22.79
CA LEU A 432 -7.38 -13.98 22.63
C LEU A 432 -7.44 -13.00 23.82
N ALA A 433 -7.27 -13.50 25.05
CA ALA A 433 -7.27 -12.65 26.24
C ALA A 433 -6.03 -11.72 26.25
N ILE A 434 -4.88 -12.25 25.87
CA ILE A 434 -3.62 -11.52 25.78
C ILE A 434 -3.72 -10.38 24.75
N VAL A 435 -4.20 -10.68 23.55
CA VAL A 435 -4.41 -9.70 22.48
C VAL A 435 -5.45 -8.66 22.90
N ALA A 436 -6.61 -9.09 23.41
CA ALA A 436 -7.66 -8.18 23.85
C ALA A 436 -7.17 -7.20 24.92
N THR A 437 -6.44 -7.69 25.92
CA THR A 437 -5.88 -6.84 26.97
C THR A 437 -4.88 -5.82 26.42
N SER A 438 -3.96 -6.26 25.55
CA SER A 438 -2.98 -5.38 24.92
C SER A 438 -3.69 -4.26 24.12
N VAL A 439 -4.70 -4.60 23.33
CA VAL A 439 -5.50 -3.66 22.54
C VAL A 439 -6.28 -2.68 23.44
N ILE A 440 -6.97 -3.19 24.46
CA ILE A 440 -7.77 -2.37 25.38
C ILE A 440 -6.88 -1.39 26.14
N ILE A 441 -5.77 -1.85 26.72
CA ILE A 441 -4.88 -1.00 27.50
C ILE A 441 -4.23 0.05 26.62
N THR A 442 -3.75 -0.31 25.42
CA THR A 442 -3.21 0.66 24.46
C THR A 442 -4.25 1.73 24.11
N SER A 443 -5.50 1.33 23.86
CA SER A 443 -6.59 2.25 23.52
C SER A 443 -6.96 3.18 24.70
N VAL A 444 -7.01 2.64 25.91
CA VAL A 444 -7.27 3.42 27.15
C VAL A 444 -6.17 4.45 27.38
N ILE A 445 -4.91 4.07 27.22
CA ILE A 445 -3.78 4.99 27.38
C ILE A 445 -3.84 6.12 26.35
N LEU A 446 -4.15 5.82 25.07
CA LEU A 446 -4.31 6.83 24.04
C LEU A 446 -5.45 7.82 24.35
N LEU A 447 -6.55 7.33 24.90
CA LEU A 447 -7.65 8.19 25.37
C LEU A 447 -7.21 9.04 26.57
N ALA A 448 -6.51 8.48 27.56
CA ALA A 448 -6.01 9.20 28.72
C ALA A 448 -4.99 10.28 28.35
N LEU A 449 -4.12 10.01 27.37
CA LEU A 449 -3.14 10.97 26.84
C LEU A 449 -3.74 12.00 25.87
N LYS A 450 -5.06 11.95 25.66
CA LYS A 450 -5.80 12.83 24.75
C LYS A 450 -5.29 12.79 23.30
N ASN A 451 -4.74 11.65 22.89
CA ASN A 451 -4.43 11.42 21.48
C ASN A 451 -5.70 11.24 20.64
N THR A 452 -6.81 10.79 21.28
CA THR A 452 -8.11 10.63 20.64
C THR A 452 -9.18 11.13 21.60
N SER A 453 -10.29 11.67 21.07
CA SER A 453 -11.47 12.02 21.85
C SER A 453 -12.64 11.14 21.41
N ILE A 454 -13.44 10.67 22.36
CA ILE A 454 -14.64 9.86 22.08
C ILE A 454 -15.60 10.64 21.17
N SER A 455 -15.70 11.96 21.34
CA SER A 455 -16.51 12.83 20.49
C SER A 455 -16.03 12.86 19.05
N GLU A 456 -14.72 12.84 18.79
CA GLU A 456 -14.15 12.79 17.44
C GLU A 456 -14.40 11.43 16.78
N MET A 457 -14.24 10.33 17.53
CA MET A 457 -14.55 8.99 17.02
C MET A 457 -16.06 8.88 16.69
N ARG A 458 -16.93 9.42 17.54
CA ARG A 458 -18.37 9.45 17.30
C ARG A 458 -18.71 10.28 16.07
N HIS A 459 -18.10 11.44 15.90
CA HIS A 459 -18.30 12.30 14.74
C HIS A 459 -17.84 11.64 13.45
N LEU A 460 -16.73 10.91 13.46
CA LEU A 460 -16.26 10.11 12.31
C LEU A 460 -17.27 9.01 11.96
N ILE A 461 -17.77 8.26 12.95
CA ILE A 461 -18.78 7.22 12.74
C ILE A 461 -20.10 7.81 12.22
N GLU A 462 -20.53 8.91 12.77
CA GLU A 462 -21.76 9.62 12.33
C GLU A 462 -21.63 10.18 10.91
N THR A 463 -20.46 10.67 10.53
CA THR A 463 -20.17 11.15 9.16
C THR A 463 -20.19 10.02 8.14
N VAL A 464 -19.75 8.82 8.54
CA VAL A 464 -19.82 7.61 7.71
C VAL A 464 -21.28 7.08 7.62
N ARG A 465 -22.05 7.20 8.71
CA ARG A 465 -23.40 6.63 8.82
C ARG A 465 -24.49 7.47 8.15
N THR A 466 -24.27 8.75 7.99
CA THR A 466 -25.16 9.65 7.27
C THR A 466 -24.46 10.28 6.08
N PRO A 467 -24.37 9.59 4.92
CA PRO A 467 -24.15 10.30 3.67
C PRO A 467 -25.40 11.16 3.47
N ARG A 468 -25.31 12.44 3.80
CA ARG A 468 -26.40 13.38 3.51
C ARG A 468 -26.63 13.38 2.01
N GLU A 469 -27.65 12.64 1.60
CA GLU A 469 -28.32 12.83 0.31
C GLU A 469 -28.78 14.31 0.26
N ARG A 470 -28.09 15.12 -0.51
CA ARG A 470 -28.61 16.35 -1.12
C ARG A 470 -27.89 16.63 -2.43
#